data_90d3e980c1247ec57ff0bb7c865f5a88
#
_entry.id   90d3e980c1247ec57ff0bb7c865f5a88
#
_cell.length_a   1.000
_cell.length_b   1.000
_cell.length_c   1.000
_cell.angle_alpha   90.00
_cell.angle_beta   90.00
_cell.angle_gamma   90.00
#
_symmetry.space_group_name_H-M   'P 1'
#
loop_
_entity.id
_entity.type
_entity.pdbx_description
1 polymer ?
#
loop_
_entity_poly.entity_id
_entity_poly.type
_entity_poly.pdbx_seq_one_letter_code
_entity_poly.pdbx_strand_id
1 'polypeptide(L)'
;MVDKNLDIKQIQNIESFDILKKICEENNFFKYINKFALENLNLKKIKNFLIACIEEQNYSTNLTSLPYKLIVDPTNACNLGCPLCPTGLGASERKKGILKFGDFKRIVDESKDYCIELHLYNWGEPTLNKDLIKMINYAHQNKIWTRISSNMSLKYKDNYLEDLVTSGLNLLHIDIDGLDQEVYEKYRKKGNLKTVLNNLEEIIKITKDKSLNKPVLEVAMLAMRQNEHQHNEFMSFKKK
;
A
#
# COMPACT_ATOMS: atom_id res chain seq x y z
N MET A 1 -9.41 -24.00 -14.37
CA MET A 1 -10.59 -24.38 -13.55
C MET A 1 -10.02 -24.74 -12.20
N VAL A 2 -10.50 -24.09 -11.16
CA VAL A 2 -10.08 -24.42 -9.79
C VAL A 2 -10.55 -25.85 -9.49
N ASP A 3 -9.69 -26.64 -8.88
CA ASP A 3 -10.10 -27.96 -8.38
C ASP A 3 -11.18 -27.73 -7.30
N LYS A 4 -12.44 -28.00 -7.66
CA LYS A 4 -13.62 -27.81 -6.79
C LYS A 4 -13.60 -28.71 -5.52
N ASN A 5 -12.58 -29.53 -5.39
CA ASN A 5 -12.45 -30.52 -4.32
C ASN A 5 -11.43 -30.14 -3.24
N LEU A 6 -10.91 -28.90 -3.22
CA LEU A 6 -10.02 -28.48 -2.12
C LEU A 6 -10.81 -28.36 -0.81
N ASP A 7 -10.58 -29.30 0.10
CA ASP A 7 -11.18 -29.30 1.44
C ASP A 7 -10.29 -28.50 2.42
N ILE A 8 -10.88 -27.53 3.11
CA ILE A 8 -10.21 -26.70 4.13
C ILE A 8 -9.56 -27.56 5.21
N LYS A 9 -10.21 -28.67 5.65
CA LYS A 9 -9.64 -29.58 6.64
C LYS A 9 -8.35 -30.24 6.13
N GLN A 10 -8.29 -30.60 4.86
CA GLN A 10 -7.09 -31.14 4.25
C GLN A 10 -5.96 -30.09 4.23
N ILE A 11 -6.28 -28.85 3.83
CA ILE A 11 -5.31 -27.73 3.82
C ILE A 11 -4.75 -27.46 5.23
N GLN A 12 -5.59 -27.51 6.26
CA GLN A 12 -5.15 -27.32 7.64
C GLN A 12 -4.09 -28.33 8.09
N ASN A 13 -4.12 -29.55 7.55
CA ASN A 13 -3.20 -30.64 7.88
C ASN A 13 -1.91 -30.65 7.03
N ILE A 14 -1.80 -29.82 5.98
CA ILE A 14 -0.58 -29.75 5.17
C ILE A 14 0.50 -28.97 5.92
N GLU A 15 1.63 -29.62 6.21
CA GLU A 15 2.79 -29.02 6.88
C GLU A 15 3.93 -28.64 5.91
N SER A 16 3.72 -28.79 4.59
CA SER A 16 4.69 -28.42 3.57
C SER A 16 4.34 -27.11 2.91
N PHE A 17 5.24 -26.12 3.01
CA PHE A 17 5.12 -24.83 2.33
C PHE A 17 5.07 -24.98 0.81
N ASP A 18 5.92 -25.87 0.25
CA ASP A 18 6.01 -26.06 -1.20
C ASP A 18 4.73 -26.67 -1.78
N ILE A 19 4.10 -27.60 -1.05
CA ILE A 19 2.80 -28.17 -1.46
C ILE A 19 1.73 -27.07 -1.49
N LEU A 20 1.62 -26.25 -0.44
CA LEU A 20 0.67 -25.15 -0.38
C LEU A 20 0.92 -24.10 -1.47
N LYS A 21 2.20 -23.78 -1.72
CA LYS A 21 2.61 -22.86 -2.79
C LYS A 21 2.19 -23.40 -4.15
N LYS A 22 2.44 -24.68 -4.43
CA LYS A 22 2.03 -25.33 -5.67
C LYS A 22 0.51 -25.29 -5.88
N ILE A 23 -0.26 -25.56 -4.82
CA ILE A 23 -1.74 -25.43 -4.88
C ILE A 23 -2.15 -24.00 -5.24
N CYS A 24 -1.53 -22.99 -4.63
CA CYS A 24 -1.81 -21.59 -4.95
C CYS A 24 -1.48 -21.23 -6.40
N GLU A 25 -0.37 -21.75 -6.94
CA GLU A 25 0.06 -21.54 -8.33
C GLU A 25 -0.90 -22.21 -9.32
N GLU A 26 -1.23 -23.50 -9.12
CA GLU A 26 -2.12 -24.28 -9.99
C GLU A 26 -3.53 -23.68 -10.04
N ASN A 27 -4.01 -23.06 -8.95
CA ASN A 27 -5.31 -22.41 -8.87
C ASN A 27 -5.26 -20.90 -9.14
N ASN A 28 -4.09 -20.37 -9.52
CA ASN A 28 -3.89 -18.95 -9.80
C ASN A 28 -4.33 -18.02 -8.64
N PHE A 29 -4.18 -18.46 -7.39
CA PHE A 29 -4.57 -17.68 -6.23
C PHE A 29 -3.64 -16.48 -5.97
N PHE A 30 -2.37 -16.57 -6.35
CA PHE A 30 -1.43 -15.46 -6.18
C PHE A 30 -1.79 -14.18 -6.92
N LYS A 31 -2.79 -14.19 -7.81
CA LYS A 31 -3.37 -12.97 -8.41
C LYS A 31 -4.00 -12.03 -7.38
N TYR A 32 -4.39 -12.53 -6.21
CA TYR A 32 -5.06 -11.76 -5.16
C TYR A 32 -4.09 -10.98 -4.25
N ILE A 33 -2.81 -11.27 -4.32
CA ILE A 33 -1.77 -10.57 -3.55
C ILE A 33 -0.72 -9.96 -4.48
N ASN A 34 -0.03 -8.93 -4.01
CA ASN A 34 1.05 -8.33 -4.78
C ASN A 34 2.19 -9.32 -4.97
N LYS A 35 2.65 -9.48 -6.22
CA LYS A 35 3.75 -10.42 -6.55
C LYS A 35 5.01 -10.20 -5.70
N PHE A 36 5.27 -8.97 -5.27
CA PHE A 36 6.40 -8.65 -4.41
C PHE A 36 6.18 -9.02 -2.93
N ALA A 37 4.95 -9.36 -2.54
CA ALA A 37 4.66 -9.84 -1.20
C ALA A 37 4.94 -11.34 -1.02
N LEU A 38 5.13 -12.08 -2.12
CA LEU A 38 5.38 -13.52 -2.10
C LEU A 38 6.64 -13.90 -1.31
N GLU A 39 7.66 -13.05 -1.29
CA GLU A 39 8.89 -13.25 -0.54
C GLU A 39 8.70 -13.26 1.00
N ASN A 40 7.60 -12.67 1.47
CA ASN A 40 7.26 -12.59 2.90
C ASN A 40 6.35 -13.73 3.37
N LEU A 41 6.01 -14.66 2.49
CA LEU A 41 5.19 -15.82 2.84
C LEU A 41 5.97 -16.80 3.72
N ASN A 42 5.27 -17.35 4.68
CA ASN A 42 5.69 -18.50 5.47
C ASN A 42 4.53 -19.52 5.55
N LEU A 43 4.76 -20.64 6.21
CA LEU A 43 3.79 -21.73 6.29
C LEU A 43 2.43 -21.26 6.85
N LYS A 44 2.42 -20.43 7.90
CA LYS A 44 1.18 -19.93 8.52
C LYS A 44 0.43 -18.98 7.57
N LYS A 45 1.16 -18.04 6.96
CA LYS A 45 0.56 -17.05 6.05
C LYS A 45 -0.01 -17.69 4.80
N ILE A 46 0.72 -18.61 4.14
CA ILE A 46 0.24 -19.26 2.92
C ILE A 46 -0.93 -20.19 3.20
N LYS A 47 -0.94 -20.87 4.35
CA LYS A 47 -2.05 -21.73 4.79
C LYS A 47 -3.32 -20.89 4.98
N ASN A 48 -3.23 -19.80 5.75
CA ASN A 48 -4.35 -18.88 5.96
C ASN A 48 -4.84 -18.26 4.65
N PHE A 49 -3.92 -17.83 3.78
CA PHE A 49 -4.24 -17.24 2.49
C PHE A 49 -5.00 -18.21 1.58
N LEU A 50 -4.55 -19.46 1.50
CA LEU A 50 -5.21 -20.49 0.69
C LEU A 50 -6.62 -20.78 1.21
N ILE A 51 -6.80 -20.88 2.53
CA ILE A 51 -8.12 -21.06 3.14
C ILE A 51 -9.02 -19.86 2.78
N ALA A 52 -8.54 -18.63 2.90
CA ALA A 52 -9.30 -17.43 2.53
C ALA A 52 -9.74 -17.44 1.06
N CYS A 53 -8.86 -17.85 0.14
CA CYS A 53 -9.21 -17.97 -1.28
C CYS A 53 -10.29 -19.01 -1.54
N ILE A 54 -10.24 -20.14 -0.84
CA ILE A 54 -11.26 -21.21 -0.97
C ILE A 54 -12.60 -20.73 -0.38
N GLU A 55 -12.58 -20.09 0.78
CA GLU A 55 -13.78 -19.54 1.40
C GLU A 55 -14.44 -18.46 0.52
N GLU A 56 -13.65 -17.58 -0.10
CA GLU A 56 -14.14 -16.58 -1.05
C GLU A 56 -14.81 -17.23 -2.28
N GLN A 57 -14.14 -18.22 -2.89
CA GLN A 57 -14.69 -18.92 -4.05
C GLN A 57 -15.96 -19.69 -3.76
N ASN A 58 -16.10 -20.21 -2.56
CA ASN A 58 -17.28 -20.93 -2.11
C ASN A 58 -18.38 -20.01 -1.54
N TYR A 59 -18.18 -18.69 -1.57
CA TYR A 59 -19.08 -17.71 -0.95
C TYR A 59 -19.41 -18.06 0.51
N SER A 60 -18.41 -18.54 1.25
CA SER A 60 -18.59 -18.97 2.63
C SER A 60 -18.96 -17.78 3.53
N THR A 61 -20.00 -17.96 4.34
CA THR A 61 -20.41 -16.95 5.34
C THR A 61 -19.80 -17.21 6.71
N ASN A 62 -19.37 -18.45 6.98
CA ASN A 62 -18.64 -18.84 8.18
C ASN A 62 -17.16 -18.99 7.82
N LEU A 63 -16.36 -18.01 8.21
CA LEU A 63 -14.94 -17.97 7.87
C LEU A 63 -14.09 -18.59 8.98
N THR A 64 -13.09 -19.36 8.59
CA THR A 64 -12.05 -19.89 9.47
C THR A 64 -10.70 -19.20 9.21
N SER A 65 -10.57 -18.54 8.05
CA SER A 65 -9.42 -17.71 7.75
C SER A 65 -9.48 -16.34 8.42
N LEU A 66 -8.31 -15.71 8.53
CA LEU A 66 -8.13 -14.33 8.99
C LEU A 66 -7.74 -13.40 7.83
N PRO A 67 -7.97 -12.09 7.93
CA PRO A 67 -7.66 -11.16 6.85
C PRO A 67 -6.17 -11.16 6.48
N TYR A 68 -5.83 -11.60 5.28
CA TYR A 68 -4.45 -11.61 4.79
C TYR A 68 -3.98 -10.24 4.26
N LYS A 69 -4.91 -9.31 4.08
CA LYS A 69 -4.67 -7.92 3.68
C LYS A 69 -5.40 -6.98 4.64
N LEU A 70 -4.67 -6.01 5.17
CA LEU A 70 -5.19 -4.99 6.06
C LEU A 70 -4.98 -3.59 5.47
N ILE A 71 -5.96 -2.72 5.66
CA ILE A 71 -5.87 -1.30 5.36
C ILE A 71 -5.97 -0.56 6.70
N VAL A 72 -4.93 0.21 7.02
CA VAL A 72 -4.84 0.96 8.27
C VAL A 72 -4.49 2.41 7.96
N ASP A 73 -5.35 3.34 8.33
CA ASP A 73 -5.08 4.77 8.19
C ASP A 73 -4.11 5.24 9.29
N PRO A 74 -2.90 5.69 8.97
CA PRO A 74 -2.02 6.33 9.95
C PRO A 74 -2.62 7.63 10.49
N THR A 75 -3.43 8.30 9.67
CA THR A 75 -4.23 9.48 10.02
C THR A 75 -5.36 9.67 9.02
N ASN A 76 -6.48 10.23 9.46
CA ASN A 76 -7.56 10.66 8.60
C ASN A 76 -7.49 12.17 8.28
N ALA A 77 -6.37 12.84 8.59
CA ALA A 77 -6.10 14.22 8.17
C ALA A 77 -5.35 14.24 6.84
N CYS A 78 -5.60 15.27 6.03
CA CYS A 78 -4.88 15.52 4.78
C CYS A 78 -4.59 17.02 4.65
N ASN A 79 -3.46 17.37 4.00
CA ASN A 79 -3.08 18.72 3.66
C ASN A 79 -3.77 19.25 2.39
N LEU A 80 -4.38 18.35 1.59
CA LEU A 80 -5.09 18.70 0.35
C LEU A 80 -6.60 18.80 0.55
N GLY A 81 -7.28 19.42 -0.43
CA GLY A 81 -8.73 19.58 -0.49
C GLY A 81 -9.33 19.00 -1.78
N CYS A 82 -8.95 17.79 -2.17
CA CYS A 82 -9.41 17.16 -3.42
C CYS A 82 -10.95 17.03 -3.45
N PRO A 83 -11.63 17.50 -4.54
CA PRO A 83 -13.09 17.65 -4.56
C PRO A 83 -13.88 16.34 -4.63
N LEU A 84 -13.25 15.20 -4.95
CA LEU A 84 -13.90 13.89 -4.94
C LEU A 84 -13.48 13.02 -3.75
N CYS A 85 -12.70 13.58 -2.81
CA CYS A 85 -12.24 12.86 -1.63
C CYS A 85 -13.06 13.28 -0.40
N PRO A 86 -13.66 12.36 0.35
CA PRO A 86 -14.41 12.68 1.57
C PRO A 86 -13.58 13.48 2.59
N THR A 87 -12.29 13.18 2.72
CA THR A 87 -11.38 13.95 3.58
C THR A 87 -11.15 15.36 3.04
N GLY A 88 -10.95 15.50 1.72
CA GLY A 88 -10.73 16.78 1.07
C GLY A 88 -11.96 17.70 1.12
N LEU A 89 -13.15 17.12 1.04
CA LEU A 89 -14.44 17.82 1.17
C LEU A 89 -14.78 18.17 2.62
N GLY A 90 -14.09 17.59 3.60
CA GLY A 90 -14.49 17.69 5.00
C GLY A 90 -15.81 16.98 5.32
N ALA A 91 -16.25 16.07 4.44
CA ALA A 91 -17.51 15.34 4.55
C ALA A 91 -17.49 14.20 5.60
N SER A 92 -16.35 13.94 6.22
CA SER A 92 -16.24 12.92 7.24
C SER A 92 -16.73 13.45 8.59
N GLU A 93 -17.72 12.79 9.18
CA GLU A 93 -18.18 13.06 10.56
C GLU A 93 -17.16 12.60 11.63
N ARG A 94 -16.14 11.86 11.22
CA ARG A 94 -15.08 11.40 12.13
C ARG A 94 -14.18 12.57 12.55
N LYS A 95 -13.92 12.66 13.84
CA LYS A 95 -12.90 13.58 14.35
C LYS A 95 -11.55 13.25 13.71
N LYS A 96 -10.79 14.28 13.33
CA LYS A 96 -9.42 14.12 12.84
C LYS A 96 -8.58 13.46 13.93
N GLY A 97 -7.83 12.44 13.57
CA GLY A 97 -7.02 11.66 14.48
C GLY A 97 -5.73 11.18 13.84
N ILE A 98 -4.79 10.84 14.69
CA ILE A 98 -3.50 10.24 14.33
C ILE A 98 -3.38 8.93 15.09
N LEU A 99 -3.12 7.85 14.36
CA LEU A 99 -2.86 6.54 14.96
C LEU A 99 -1.54 6.60 15.74
N LYS A 100 -1.58 6.21 17.00
CA LYS A 100 -0.38 6.13 17.84
C LYS A 100 0.41 4.86 17.50
N PHE A 101 1.72 4.93 17.58
CA PHE A 101 2.58 3.77 17.30
C PHE A 101 2.26 2.56 18.20
N GLY A 102 1.91 2.77 19.48
CA GLY A 102 1.55 1.68 20.38
C GLY A 102 0.29 0.91 19.94
N ASP A 103 -0.72 1.61 19.40
CA ASP A 103 -1.93 0.98 18.87
C ASP A 103 -1.64 0.25 17.56
N PHE A 104 -0.84 0.85 16.68
CA PHE A 104 -0.37 0.20 15.47
C PHE A 104 0.43 -1.08 15.76
N LYS A 105 1.32 -1.02 16.77
CA LYS A 105 2.10 -2.18 17.20
C LYS A 105 1.19 -3.34 17.61
N ARG A 106 0.12 -3.09 18.34
CA ARG A 106 -0.86 -4.13 18.71
C ARG A 106 -1.51 -4.75 17.46
N ILE A 107 -1.92 -3.92 16.48
CA ILE A 107 -2.49 -4.43 15.21
C ILE A 107 -1.52 -5.39 14.52
N VAL A 108 -0.25 -5.01 14.43
CA VAL A 108 0.77 -5.87 13.81
C VAL A 108 1.01 -7.14 14.62
N ASP A 109 1.15 -7.04 15.94
CA ASP A 109 1.39 -8.20 16.81
C ASP A 109 0.28 -9.24 16.73
N GLU A 110 -0.98 -8.80 16.62
CA GLU A 110 -2.14 -9.67 16.47
C GLU A 110 -2.26 -10.26 15.05
N SER A 111 -1.73 -9.57 14.02
CA SER A 111 -1.94 -9.96 12.62
C SER A 111 -0.73 -10.58 11.94
N LYS A 112 0.47 -10.50 12.48
CA LYS A 112 1.73 -10.87 11.81
C LYS A 112 1.81 -12.32 11.33
N ASP A 113 1.07 -13.22 11.92
CA ASP A 113 1.08 -14.65 11.56
C ASP A 113 0.22 -14.96 10.32
N TYR A 114 -0.69 -14.06 9.92
CA TYR A 114 -1.60 -14.25 8.79
C TYR A 114 -1.63 -13.08 7.79
N CYS A 115 -1.32 -11.86 8.24
CA CYS A 115 -1.29 -10.69 7.36
C CYS A 115 -0.10 -10.74 6.41
N ILE A 116 -0.36 -10.66 5.12
CA ILE A 116 0.65 -10.64 4.05
C ILE A 116 0.91 -9.20 3.63
N GLU A 117 -0.15 -8.41 3.42
CA GLU A 117 -0.09 -7.03 2.95
C GLU A 117 -0.72 -6.06 3.94
N LEU A 118 -0.03 -4.96 4.21
CA LEU A 118 -0.50 -3.87 5.03
C LEU A 118 -0.43 -2.57 4.24
N HIS A 119 -1.59 -2.02 3.92
CA HIS A 119 -1.73 -0.75 3.24
C HIS A 119 -1.91 0.37 4.27
N LEU A 120 -0.93 1.25 4.38
CA LEU A 120 -0.91 2.36 5.33
C LEU A 120 -1.42 3.63 4.69
N TYR A 121 -2.61 3.58 4.14
CA TYR A 121 -3.33 4.72 3.55
C TYR A 121 -4.78 4.34 3.25
N ASN A 122 -5.67 5.29 3.27
CA ASN A 122 -7.03 5.23 2.73
C ASN A 122 -7.60 6.65 2.57
N TRP A 123 -7.95 7.32 3.68
CA TRP A 123 -8.63 8.62 3.67
C TRP A 123 -7.81 9.79 4.20
N GLY A 124 -6.55 9.65 4.43
CA GLY A 124 -5.66 10.68 4.94
C GLY A 124 -4.39 10.82 4.10
N GLU A 125 -3.51 11.74 4.52
CA GLU A 125 -2.15 11.79 4.02
C GLU A 125 -1.23 11.11 5.05
N PRO A 126 -0.71 9.90 4.76
CA PRO A 126 0.02 9.11 5.75
C PRO A 126 1.27 9.81 6.29
N THR A 127 1.93 10.63 5.46
CA THR A 127 3.17 11.34 5.84
C THR A 127 2.94 12.46 6.88
N LEU A 128 1.70 12.80 7.19
CA LEU A 128 1.37 13.67 8.32
C LEU A 128 1.52 12.98 9.68
N ASN A 129 1.58 11.64 9.70
CA ASN A 129 1.85 10.91 10.93
C ASN A 129 3.36 10.80 11.17
N LYS A 130 3.84 11.42 12.23
CA LYS A 130 5.28 11.45 12.60
C LYS A 130 5.85 10.06 12.91
N ASP A 131 5.01 9.11 13.27
CA ASP A 131 5.41 7.73 13.56
C ASP A 131 5.33 6.80 12.33
N LEU A 132 4.97 7.31 11.13
CA LEU A 132 4.81 6.50 9.93
C LEU A 132 6.04 5.63 9.63
N ILE A 133 7.23 6.22 9.67
CA ILE A 133 8.50 5.51 9.41
C ILE A 133 8.71 4.37 10.42
N LYS A 134 8.42 4.62 11.70
CA LYS A 134 8.47 3.57 12.73
C LYS A 134 7.45 2.45 12.48
N MET A 135 6.24 2.81 12.00
CA MET A 135 5.20 1.85 11.66
C MET A 135 5.64 0.95 10.50
N ILE A 136 6.19 1.54 9.43
CA ILE A 136 6.69 0.79 8.27
C ILE A 136 7.82 -0.15 8.70
N ASN A 137 8.79 0.36 9.44
CA ASN A 137 9.91 -0.43 9.93
C ASN A 137 9.44 -1.62 10.80
N TYR A 138 8.48 -1.38 11.70
CA TYR A 138 7.93 -2.44 12.55
C TYR A 138 7.20 -3.53 11.73
N ALA A 139 6.40 -3.14 10.74
CA ALA A 139 5.74 -4.09 9.83
C ALA A 139 6.77 -4.88 9.02
N HIS A 140 7.82 -4.22 8.52
CA HIS A 140 8.91 -4.86 7.78
C HIS A 140 9.65 -5.91 8.63
N GLN A 141 9.99 -5.59 9.89
CA GLN A 141 10.62 -6.53 10.83
C GLN A 141 9.75 -7.77 11.08
N ASN A 142 8.41 -7.62 11.02
CA ASN A 142 7.46 -8.71 11.15
C ASN A 142 7.08 -9.39 9.80
N LYS A 143 7.88 -9.16 8.74
CA LYS A 143 7.70 -9.79 7.43
C LYS A 143 6.31 -9.53 6.83
N ILE A 144 5.80 -8.30 6.99
CA ILE A 144 4.58 -7.84 6.34
C ILE A 144 4.96 -6.89 5.21
N TRP A 145 4.45 -7.15 4.01
CA TRP A 145 4.64 -6.27 2.86
C TRP A 145 3.84 -4.99 3.06
N THR A 146 4.49 -3.83 2.87
CA THR A 146 3.87 -2.53 3.14
C THR A 146 3.77 -1.66 1.89
N ARG A 147 2.65 -0.96 1.78
CA ARG A 147 2.39 0.05 0.75
C ARG A 147 1.84 1.32 1.41
N ILE A 148 2.32 2.46 0.94
CA ILE A 148 1.68 3.76 1.19
C ILE A 148 1.27 4.40 -0.14
N SER A 149 0.23 5.23 -0.12
CA SER A 149 -0.09 6.21 -1.16
C SER A 149 0.02 7.60 -0.55
N SER A 150 0.80 8.46 -1.18
CA SER A 150 1.04 9.83 -0.70
C SER A 150 0.89 10.82 -1.84
N ASN A 151 0.33 11.98 -1.52
CA ASN A 151 0.28 13.10 -2.45
C ASN A 151 1.64 13.79 -2.62
N MET A 152 2.61 13.51 -1.76
CA MET A 152 3.98 14.05 -1.75
C MET A 152 4.06 15.58 -1.83
N SER A 153 2.96 16.30 -1.56
CA SER A 153 2.86 17.77 -1.64
C SER A 153 3.11 18.44 -0.28
N LEU A 154 4.13 17.95 0.41
CA LEU A 154 4.63 18.50 1.68
C LEU A 154 6.12 18.81 1.55
N LYS A 155 6.58 19.84 2.26
CA LYS A 155 8.01 20.09 2.44
C LYS A 155 8.50 19.24 3.60
N TYR A 156 9.26 18.21 3.28
CA TYR A 156 9.89 17.36 4.29
C TYR A 156 11.16 18.02 4.82
N LYS A 157 11.45 17.79 6.09
CA LYS A 157 12.64 18.33 6.77
C LYS A 157 13.65 17.22 6.99
N ASP A 158 14.89 17.60 7.18
CA ASP A 158 16.00 16.71 7.53
C ASP A 158 16.10 15.53 6.55
N ASN A 159 16.38 14.36 7.05
CA ASN A 159 16.54 13.12 6.26
C ASN A 159 15.23 12.35 6.06
N TYR A 160 14.04 12.98 6.19
CA TYR A 160 12.77 12.28 6.17
C TYR A 160 12.57 11.38 4.93
N LEU A 161 12.89 11.88 3.73
CA LEU A 161 12.75 11.09 2.50
C LEU A 161 13.74 9.91 2.46
N GLU A 162 14.95 10.10 2.97
CA GLU A 162 15.92 9.01 3.11
C GLU A 162 15.44 7.97 4.11
N ASP A 163 15.00 8.40 5.29
CA ASP A 163 14.44 7.52 6.32
C ASP A 163 13.21 6.76 5.81
N LEU A 164 12.35 7.41 4.99
CA LEU A 164 11.19 6.77 4.39
C LEU A 164 11.59 5.64 3.44
N VAL A 165 12.52 5.87 2.51
CA VAL A 165 12.91 4.84 1.52
C VAL A 165 13.79 3.74 2.11
N THR A 166 14.46 4.00 3.23
CA THR A 166 15.27 2.99 3.95
C THR A 166 14.51 2.26 5.06
N SER A 167 13.26 2.65 5.34
CA SER A 167 12.43 2.06 6.41
C SER A 167 12.00 0.61 6.20
N GLY A 168 12.25 0.04 5.02
CA GLY A 168 11.71 -1.26 4.62
C GLY A 168 10.35 -1.16 3.92
N LEU A 169 9.93 0.05 3.51
CA LEU A 169 8.76 0.25 2.65
C LEU A 169 8.92 -0.54 1.35
N ASN A 170 7.88 -1.26 0.94
CA ASN A 170 7.94 -2.07 -0.27
C ASN A 170 7.41 -1.33 -1.50
N LEU A 171 6.37 -0.50 -1.35
CA LEU A 171 5.82 0.28 -2.45
C LEU A 171 5.39 1.67 -1.99
N LEU A 172 5.86 2.68 -2.72
CA LEU A 172 5.42 4.07 -2.61
C LEU A 172 4.63 4.45 -3.85
N HIS A 173 3.33 4.68 -3.67
CA HIS A 173 2.44 5.19 -4.70
C HIS A 173 2.36 6.72 -4.58
N ILE A 174 2.56 7.40 -5.70
CA ILE A 174 2.55 8.86 -5.80
C ILE A 174 1.55 9.27 -6.88
N ASP A 175 0.57 10.09 -6.48
CA ASP A 175 -0.47 10.58 -7.38
C ASP A 175 -0.07 11.93 -7.99
N ILE A 176 0.06 12.00 -9.33
CA ILE A 176 0.35 13.20 -10.10
C ILE A 176 -0.77 13.42 -11.13
N ASP A 177 -1.80 14.19 -10.73
CA ASP A 177 -3.03 14.36 -11.52
C ASP A 177 -2.98 15.56 -12.49
N GLY A 178 -1.79 15.97 -12.89
CA GLY A 178 -1.52 17.00 -13.89
C GLY A 178 -0.02 17.21 -14.06
N LEU A 179 0.43 17.57 -15.26
CA LEU A 179 1.83 17.81 -15.60
C LEU A 179 2.24 19.29 -15.55
N ASP A 180 1.28 20.16 -15.31
CA ASP A 180 1.48 21.56 -14.96
C ASP A 180 0.65 21.91 -13.73
N GLN A 181 0.99 23.02 -13.06
CA GLN A 181 0.34 23.42 -11.80
C GLN A 181 -1.15 23.72 -12.00
N GLU A 182 -1.54 24.32 -13.11
CA GLU A 182 -2.93 24.70 -13.36
C GLU A 182 -3.83 23.46 -13.46
N VAL A 183 -3.42 22.46 -14.26
CA VAL A 183 -4.15 21.19 -14.41
C VAL A 183 -4.11 20.38 -13.11
N TYR A 184 -2.96 20.28 -12.48
CA TYR A 184 -2.77 19.54 -11.22
C TYR A 184 -3.69 20.08 -10.12
N GLU A 185 -3.76 21.40 -9.93
CA GLU A 185 -4.51 22.02 -8.85
C GLU A 185 -6.04 22.01 -9.09
N LYS A 186 -6.51 21.75 -10.31
CA LYS A 186 -7.94 21.55 -10.57
C LYS A 186 -8.52 20.45 -9.71
N TYR A 187 -7.75 19.37 -9.49
CA TYR A 187 -8.15 18.28 -8.62
C TYR A 187 -7.40 18.29 -7.28
N ARG A 188 -6.08 18.40 -7.28
CA ARG A 188 -5.24 18.42 -6.06
C ARG A 188 -5.24 19.80 -5.40
N LYS A 189 -6.44 20.27 -5.00
CA LYS A 189 -6.62 21.57 -4.35
C LYS A 189 -5.65 21.79 -3.21
N LYS A 190 -4.97 22.95 -3.16
CA LYS A 190 -3.90 23.32 -2.23
C LYS A 190 -2.58 22.53 -2.43
N GLY A 191 -2.50 21.71 -3.46
CA GLY A 191 -1.28 20.98 -3.79
C GLY A 191 -0.30 21.84 -4.59
N ASN A 192 0.98 21.51 -4.47
CA ASN A 192 2.06 22.16 -5.22
C ASN A 192 2.83 21.13 -6.02
N LEU A 193 2.64 21.13 -7.35
CA LEU A 193 3.25 20.15 -8.26
C LEU A 193 4.78 20.18 -8.20
N LYS A 194 5.39 21.39 -8.14
CA LYS A 194 6.84 21.53 -8.06
C LYS A 194 7.41 20.83 -6.81
N THR A 195 6.70 20.93 -5.68
CA THR A 195 7.08 20.23 -4.45
C THR A 195 7.02 18.71 -4.63
N VAL A 196 5.96 18.20 -5.28
CA VAL A 196 5.81 16.75 -5.57
C VAL A 196 6.94 16.26 -6.44
N LEU A 197 7.25 16.98 -7.53
CA LEU A 197 8.32 16.60 -8.47
C LEU A 197 9.69 16.64 -7.79
N ASN A 198 10.00 17.67 -7.02
CA ASN A 198 11.26 17.76 -6.27
C ASN A 198 11.42 16.59 -5.28
N ASN A 199 10.36 16.25 -4.54
CA ASN A 199 10.38 15.11 -3.61
C ASN A 199 10.58 13.77 -4.36
N LEU A 200 9.93 13.59 -5.52
CA LEU A 200 10.10 12.40 -6.35
C LEU A 200 11.53 12.29 -6.88
N GLU A 201 12.11 13.39 -7.40
CA GLU A 201 13.49 13.43 -7.88
C GLU A 201 14.48 13.09 -6.77
N GLU A 202 14.29 13.65 -5.58
CA GLU A 202 15.15 13.35 -4.41
C GLU A 202 15.04 11.87 -4.00
N ILE A 203 13.83 11.29 -3.97
CA ILE A 203 13.63 9.86 -3.70
C ILE A 203 14.35 9.00 -4.74
N ILE A 204 14.22 9.33 -6.03
CA ILE A 204 14.90 8.61 -7.12
C ILE A 204 16.42 8.69 -6.94
N LYS A 205 16.94 9.86 -6.60
CA LYS A 205 18.37 10.06 -6.35
C LYS A 205 18.84 9.20 -5.18
N ILE A 206 18.17 9.27 -4.02
CA ILE A 206 18.52 8.48 -2.84
C ILE A 206 18.50 6.97 -3.14
N THR A 207 17.46 6.49 -3.84
CA THR A 207 17.35 5.07 -4.18
C THR A 207 18.47 4.60 -5.11
N LYS A 208 18.91 5.44 -6.05
CA LYS A 208 20.06 5.17 -6.94
C LYS A 208 21.37 5.19 -6.18
N ASP A 209 21.63 6.24 -5.41
CA ASP A 209 22.89 6.45 -4.68
C ASP A 209 23.15 5.32 -3.67
N LYS A 210 22.07 4.82 -3.05
CA LYS A 210 22.12 3.71 -2.08
C LYS A 210 21.92 2.33 -2.72
N SER A 211 21.78 2.25 -4.05
CA SER A 211 21.52 0.99 -4.77
C SER A 211 20.32 0.20 -4.21
N LEU A 212 19.27 0.90 -3.80
CA LEU A 212 18.07 0.27 -3.25
C LEU A 212 17.19 -0.29 -4.37
N ASN A 213 16.69 -1.50 -4.18
CA ASN A 213 15.68 -2.13 -5.05
C ASN A 213 14.25 -1.94 -4.53
N LYS A 214 14.08 -1.29 -3.38
CA LYS A 214 12.81 -0.91 -2.74
C LYS A 214 12.95 0.47 -2.09
N PRO A 215 11.83 1.21 -1.94
CA PRO A 215 10.49 0.85 -2.42
C PRO A 215 10.38 0.86 -3.94
N VAL A 216 9.45 0.05 -4.47
CA VAL A 216 8.98 0.23 -5.86
C VAL A 216 8.25 1.56 -5.91
N LEU A 217 8.63 2.44 -6.85
CA LEU A 217 7.94 3.70 -7.07
C LEU A 217 6.86 3.52 -8.13
N GLU A 218 5.62 3.79 -7.74
CA GLU A 218 4.47 3.75 -8.63
C GLU A 218 3.91 5.17 -8.77
N VAL A 219 4.00 5.74 -9.97
CA VAL A 219 3.42 7.05 -10.26
C VAL A 219 2.13 6.86 -11.03
N ALA A 220 1.04 7.47 -10.57
CA ALA A 220 -0.27 7.35 -11.17
C ALA A 220 -0.89 8.72 -11.48
N MET A 221 -1.75 8.73 -12.50
CA MET A 221 -2.63 9.85 -12.83
C MET A 221 -4.06 9.34 -12.88
N LEU A 222 -4.94 9.91 -12.08
CA LEU A 222 -6.37 9.67 -12.19
C LEU A 222 -6.88 10.39 -13.45
N ALA A 223 -7.25 9.63 -14.47
CA ALA A 223 -7.75 10.19 -15.73
C ALA A 223 -9.09 10.91 -15.52
N MET A 224 -9.10 12.20 -15.79
CA MET A 224 -10.26 13.08 -15.65
C MET A 224 -10.33 14.02 -16.86
N ARG A 225 -11.52 14.59 -17.14
CA ARG A 225 -11.70 15.52 -18.27
C ARG A 225 -10.68 16.67 -18.29
N GLN A 226 -10.26 17.17 -17.13
CA GLN A 226 -9.33 18.29 -17.04
C GLN A 226 -7.87 17.91 -17.33
N ASN A 227 -7.49 16.63 -17.31
CA ASN A 227 -6.11 16.18 -17.53
C ASN A 227 -5.95 15.11 -18.63
N GLU A 228 -7.05 14.66 -19.26
CA GLU A 228 -7.01 13.61 -20.30
C GLU A 228 -6.11 13.97 -21.48
N HIS A 229 -5.98 15.27 -21.83
CA HIS A 229 -5.10 15.76 -22.87
C HIS A 229 -3.61 15.56 -22.55
N GLN A 230 -3.24 15.38 -21.29
CA GLN A 230 -1.87 15.13 -20.82
C GLN A 230 -1.52 13.65 -20.72
N HIS A 231 -2.45 12.74 -21.01
CA HIS A 231 -2.26 11.30 -20.83
C HIS A 231 -1.03 10.76 -21.56
N ASN A 232 -0.84 11.09 -22.85
CA ASN A 232 0.30 10.60 -23.64
C ASN A 232 1.63 11.13 -23.11
N GLU A 233 1.66 12.38 -22.69
CA GLU A 233 2.85 12.99 -22.09
C GLU A 233 3.17 12.33 -20.74
N PHE A 234 2.16 12.06 -19.90
CA PHE A 234 2.33 11.33 -18.65
C PHE A 234 2.89 9.92 -18.86
N MET A 235 2.41 9.20 -19.88
CA MET A 235 2.96 7.87 -20.20
C MET A 235 4.43 7.93 -20.64
N SER A 236 4.86 9.04 -21.24
CA SER A 236 6.25 9.28 -21.60
C SER A 236 7.12 9.68 -20.40
N PHE A 237 6.53 10.43 -19.44
CA PHE A 237 7.19 10.81 -18.18
C PHE A 237 7.65 9.61 -17.37
N LYS A 238 6.86 8.53 -17.33
CA LYS A 238 7.18 7.27 -16.62
C LYS A 238 8.42 6.53 -17.17
N LYS A 239 8.89 6.87 -18.36
CA LYS A 239 10.03 6.19 -19.02
C LYS A 239 11.36 6.90 -18.81
N LYS A 240 11.36 8.09 -18.23
CA LYS A 240 12.55 8.88 -17.90
C LYS A 240 12.98 8.62 -16.45
#